data_12cb51ae1dde6fe2748bae882c67c237
#
_entry.id   12cb51ae1dde6fe2748bae882c67c237
#
_cell.length_a   1.000
_cell.length_b   1.000
_cell.length_c   1.000
_cell.angle_alpha   90.00
_cell.angle_beta   90.00
_cell.angle_gamma   90.00
#
_symmetry.space_group_name_H-M   'P 1'
#
loop_
_entity.id
_entity.type
_entity.pdbx_description
1 polymer ?
#
loop_
_entity_poly.entity_id
_entity_poly.type
_entity_poly.pdbx_seq_one_letter_code
_entity_poly.pdbx_strand_id
1 'polypeptide(L)'
;MSRCFGRVLDLAARALAAIFLLVAWACVVVPAAAQAPTVLRVTAIPDESPTELARKFAPLGRYLEQRLGVKVEWTPVTDYAAAVEALANDKVDLAWLGGFTFVQANIRSKGRVIPLVQRAEDEKFRSVFITGADSGIAKLQDLKGRTFSFGSQSSTSGHLMPRNALLEASIDPDRDFRRVSYSGAHDATIAAVAGGKVDAGAVNISVWERFVAEGKVDPAQVRVFFTTAPFNDYNWTVRAGLPEPLQARLRQAFLDLDSAAPEGKEILALQRATRFVPTRPENYLRIEAAARSAGLL
;
A
#
# COMPACT_ATOMS: atom_id res chain seq x y z
N MET A 1 79.52 -22.67 -24.39
CA MET A 1 78.09 -22.75 -24.82
C MET A 1 77.11 -23.16 -23.69
N SER A 2 77.53 -23.44 -22.48
CA SER A 2 76.70 -23.98 -21.42
C SER A 2 76.00 -22.96 -20.53
N ARG A 3 76.35 -21.66 -20.53
CA ARG A 3 75.75 -20.63 -19.65
C ARG A 3 74.55 -19.88 -20.22
N CYS A 4 74.31 -19.96 -21.54
CA CYS A 4 73.12 -19.33 -22.15
C CYS A 4 71.86 -20.17 -22.05
N PHE A 5 71.95 -21.48 -22.00
CA PHE A 5 70.78 -22.36 -21.96
C PHE A 5 70.05 -22.32 -20.62
N GLY A 6 70.79 -22.15 -19.49
CA GLY A 6 70.19 -22.07 -18.16
C GLY A 6 69.37 -20.81 -17.90
N ARG A 7 69.73 -19.68 -18.52
CA ARG A 7 69.00 -18.40 -18.36
C ARG A 7 67.67 -18.37 -19.12
N VAL A 8 67.58 -19.07 -20.25
CA VAL A 8 66.33 -19.13 -21.04
C VAL A 8 65.28 -20.01 -20.38
N LEU A 9 65.73 -21.14 -19.75
CA LEU A 9 64.85 -22.00 -19.00
C LEU A 9 64.33 -21.33 -17.72
N ASP A 10 65.10 -20.52 -17.03
CA ASP A 10 64.72 -19.80 -15.82
C ASP A 10 63.71 -18.65 -16.10
N LEU A 11 63.89 -17.96 -17.25
CA LEU A 11 62.93 -16.96 -17.70
C LEU A 11 61.58 -17.56 -18.13
N ALA A 12 61.59 -18.72 -18.80
CA ALA A 12 60.36 -19.42 -19.20
C ALA A 12 59.58 -19.96 -17.99
N ALA A 13 60.33 -20.50 -16.98
CA ALA A 13 59.66 -20.97 -15.73
C ALA A 13 59.06 -19.84 -14.91
N ARG A 14 59.72 -18.68 -14.85
CA ARG A 14 59.15 -17.49 -14.17
C ARG A 14 57.95 -16.87 -14.92
N ALA A 15 57.95 -16.88 -16.26
CA ALA A 15 56.83 -16.44 -17.06
C ALA A 15 55.60 -17.36 -16.91
N LEU A 16 55.82 -18.69 -16.88
CA LEU A 16 54.76 -19.66 -16.62
C LEU A 16 54.18 -19.55 -15.19
N ALA A 17 55.03 -19.33 -14.19
CA ALA A 17 54.58 -19.13 -12.79
C ALA A 17 53.76 -17.81 -12.63
N ALA A 18 54.15 -16.73 -13.34
CA ALA A 18 53.43 -15.47 -13.34
C ALA A 18 52.07 -15.58 -14.04
N ILE A 19 51.97 -16.34 -15.13
CA ILE A 19 50.70 -16.63 -15.82
C ILE A 19 49.77 -17.49 -14.97
N PHE A 20 50.31 -18.47 -14.26
CA PHE A 20 49.55 -19.31 -13.32
C PHE A 20 49.00 -18.50 -12.14
N LEU A 21 49.77 -17.56 -11.58
CA LEU A 21 49.35 -16.65 -10.54
C LEU A 21 48.27 -15.65 -11.00
N LEU A 22 48.35 -15.15 -12.23
CA LEU A 22 47.35 -14.26 -12.84
C LEU A 22 46.04 -15.00 -13.16
N VAL A 23 46.08 -16.24 -13.59
CA VAL A 23 44.90 -17.08 -13.85
C VAL A 23 44.24 -17.52 -12.54
N ALA A 24 45.01 -17.78 -11.48
CA ALA A 24 44.45 -18.11 -10.16
C ALA A 24 43.76 -16.90 -9.49
N TRP A 25 44.15 -15.68 -9.80
CA TRP A 25 43.51 -14.46 -9.28
C TRP A 25 42.26 -14.05 -10.07
N ALA A 26 42.06 -14.53 -11.30
CA ALA A 26 40.90 -14.24 -12.13
C ALA A 26 39.67 -15.11 -11.78
N CYS A 27 39.78 -16.08 -10.91
CA CYS A 27 38.76 -17.12 -10.67
C CYS A 27 37.98 -17.00 -9.37
N VAL A 28 37.93 -15.90 -8.65
CA VAL A 28 36.98 -15.80 -7.51
C VAL A 28 36.45 -14.39 -7.35
N VAL A 29 35.81 -13.86 -8.38
CA VAL A 29 34.70 -12.92 -8.14
C VAL A 29 33.44 -13.75 -8.23
N VAL A 30 33.17 -14.56 -7.19
CA VAL A 30 31.82 -15.03 -6.93
C VAL A 30 31.00 -13.77 -6.61
N PRO A 31 30.02 -13.39 -7.44
CA PRO A 31 29.12 -12.33 -7.03
C PRO A 31 28.53 -12.78 -5.68
N ALA A 32 28.74 -12.01 -4.64
CA ALA A 32 28.04 -12.22 -3.38
C ALA A 32 26.56 -12.17 -3.71
N ALA A 33 25.94 -13.34 -3.86
CA ALA A 33 24.50 -13.43 -3.95
C ALA A 33 24.00 -12.72 -2.70
N ALA A 34 23.37 -11.57 -2.85
CA ALA A 34 22.81 -10.82 -1.74
C ALA A 34 21.96 -11.81 -0.96
N GLN A 35 22.40 -12.14 0.25
CA GLN A 35 21.75 -13.14 1.08
C GLN A 35 20.31 -12.67 1.29
N ALA A 36 19.33 -13.48 0.90
CA ALA A 36 17.93 -13.12 1.07
C ALA A 36 17.70 -12.73 2.54
N PRO A 37 17.00 -11.64 2.83
CA PRO A 37 16.74 -11.25 4.20
C PRO A 37 16.04 -12.40 4.92
N THR A 38 16.41 -12.65 6.16
CA THR A 38 15.79 -13.67 7.03
C THR A 38 14.46 -13.18 7.61
N VAL A 39 14.22 -11.87 7.55
CA VAL A 39 13.04 -11.18 8.06
C VAL A 39 12.47 -10.26 6.96
N LEU A 40 11.18 -10.34 6.74
CA LEU A 40 10.38 -9.41 5.94
C LEU A 40 9.64 -8.47 6.89
N ARG A 41 10.04 -7.20 6.93
CA ARG A 41 9.40 -6.17 7.75
C ARG A 41 8.20 -5.61 6.99
N VAL A 42 7.03 -5.68 7.61
CA VAL A 42 5.76 -5.32 6.95
C VAL A 42 5.04 -4.26 7.76
N THR A 43 4.39 -3.34 7.08
CA THR A 43 3.46 -2.38 7.68
C THR A 43 2.18 -2.26 6.86
N ALA A 44 1.20 -1.59 7.44
CA ALA A 44 -0.05 -1.23 6.76
C ALA A 44 -0.49 0.16 7.20
N ILE A 45 -1.11 0.92 6.31
CA ILE A 45 -1.82 2.14 6.72
C ILE A 45 -2.91 1.77 7.74
N PRO A 46 -3.08 2.53 8.83
CA PRO A 46 -4.09 2.24 9.84
C PRO A 46 -5.46 2.76 9.40
N ASP A 47 -6.03 2.09 8.36
CA ASP A 47 -7.30 2.45 7.73
C ASP A 47 -8.53 2.06 8.57
N GLU A 48 -8.34 1.21 9.56
CA GLU A 48 -9.32 0.75 10.54
C GLU A 48 -8.66 0.61 11.93
N SER A 49 -9.43 0.21 12.94
CA SER A 49 -8.93 0.03 14.31
C SER A 49 -7.78 -1.00 14.39
N PRO A 50 -6.87 -0.88 15.38
CA PRO A 50 -5.77 -1.83 15.53
C PRO A 50 -6.20 -3.29 15.65
N THR A 51 -7.34 -3.57 16.31
CA THR A 51 -7.90 -4.92 16.43
C THR A 51 -8.33 -5.47 15.08
N GLU A 52 -8.98 -4.66 14.24
CA GLU A 52 -9.37 -5.07 12.89
C GLU A 52 -8.17 -5.30 11.99
N LEU A 53 -7.14 -4.45 12.08
CA LEU A 53 -5.89 -4.63 11.33
C LEU A 53 -5.17 -5.92 11.74
N ALA A 54 -5.08 -6.21 13.04
CA ALA A 54 -4.49 -7.45 13.52
C ALA A 54 -5.26 -8.68 13.01
N ARG A 55 -6.60 -8.65 13.08
CA ARG A 55 -7.46 -9.71 12.54
C ARG A 55 -7.27 -9.91 11.04
N LYS A 56 -7.18 -8.82 10.30
CA LYS A 56 -7.03 -8.80 8.83
C LYS A 56 -5.69 -9.35 8.36
N PHE A 57 -4.61 -9.01 9.06
CA PHE A 57 -3.25 -9.26 8.55
C PHE A 57 -2.55 -10.45 9.20
N ALA A 58 -2.96 -10.92 10.38
CA ALA A 58 -2.27 -12.04 11.04
C ALA A 58 -2.30 -13.35 10.23
N PRO A 59 -3.43 -13.80 9.61
CA PRO A 59 -3.42 -14.98 8.76
C PRO A 59 -2.55 -14.80 7.51
N LEU A 60 -2.60 -13.63 6.88
CA LEU A 60 -1.75 -13.32 5.72
C LEU A 60 -0.26 -13.37 6.10
N GLY A 61 0.12 -12.84 7.26
CA GLY A 61 1.50 -12.89 7.73
C GLY A 61 2.03 -14.33 7.85
N ARG A 62 1.26 -15.22 8.49
CA ARG A 62 1.62 -16.66 8.61
C ARG A 62 1.74 -17.34 7.25
N TYR A 63 0.80 -17.08 6.35
CA TYR A 63 0.84 -17.59 4.98
C TYR A 63 2.12 -17.14 4.26
N LEU A 64 2.46 -15.85 4.33
CA LEU A 64 3.67 -15.33 3.69
C LEU A 64 4.95 -15.93 4.30
N GLU A 65 5.01 -16.13 5.63
CA GLU A 65 6.12 -16.82 6.28
C GLU A 65 6.33 -18.23 5.70
N GLN A 66 5.28 -19.01 5.59
CA GLN A 66 5.33 -20.37 5.05
C GLN A 66 5.73 -20.38 3.56
N ARG A 67 5.16 -19.50 2.75
CA ARG A 67 5.43 -19.42 1.30
C ARG A 67 6.84 -18.92 0.96
N LEU A 68 7.36 -18.01 1.78
CA LEU A 68 8.64 -17.35 1.50
C LEU A 68 9.80 -17.96 2.27
N GLY A 69 9.55 -18.69 3.36
CA GLY A 69 10.61 -19.24 4.24
C GLY A 69 11.40 -18.13 4.95
N VAL A 70 10.78 -16.99 5.22
CA VAL A 70 11.34 -15.87 5.97
C VAL A 70 10.36 -15.47 7.07
N LYS A 71 10.87 -14.93 8.18
CA LYS A 71 10.02 -14.41 9.26
C LYS A 71 9.31 -13.15 8.78
N VAL A 72 8.03 -12.99 9.12
CA VAL A 72 7.25 -11.76 8.85
C VAL A 72 7.09 -10.97 10.15
N GLU A 73 7.64 -9.76 10.18
CA GLU A 73 7.55 -8.87 11.33
C GLU A 73 6.68 -7.65 11.00
N TRP A 74 5.59 -7.50 11.73
CA TRP A 74 4.70 -6.34 11.60
C TRP A 74 5.23 -5.16 12.38
N THR A 75 5.41 -4.04 11.70
CA THR A 75 5.79 -2.76 12.27
C THR A 75 4.54 -1.88 12.33
N PRO A 76 3.95 -1.68 13.52
CA PRO A 76 2.80 -0.79 13.67
C PRO A 76 3.22 0.66 13.43
N VAL A 77 2.31 1.43 12.86
CA VAL A 77 2.48 2.87 12.61
C VAL A 77 1.30 3.64 13.18
N THR A 78 1.53 4.91 13.51
CA THR A 78 0.53 5.77 14.16
C THR A 78 -0.49 6.33 13.19
N ASP A 79 -0.10 6.54 11.93
CA ASP A 79 -0.93 7.14 10.89
C ASP A 79 -0.44 6.76 9.48
N TYR A 80 -1.17 7.21 8.47
CA TYR A 80 -0.85 6.95 7.06
C TYR A 80 0.49 7.54 6.62
N ALA A 81 0.84 8.73 7.11
CA ALA A 81 2.10 9.38 6.74
C ALA A 81 3.29 8.60 7.30
N ALA A 82 3.16 8.02 8.50
CA ALA A 82 4.18 7.16 9.08
C ALA A 82 4.41 5.87 8.28
N ALA A 83 3.36 5.28 7.68
CA ALA A 83 3.51 4.14 6.76
C ALA A 83 4.28 4.54 5.50
N VAL A 84 3.96 5.70 4.92
CA VAL A 84 4.65 6.26 3.76
C VAL A 84 6.14 6.47 4.06
N GLU A 85 6.46 7.12 5.20
CA GLU A 85 7.85 7.36 5.61
C GLU A 85 8.61 6.06 5.89
N ALA A 86 7.95 5.08 6.53
CA ALA A 86 8.58 3.80 6.83
C ALA A 86 9.02 3.07 5.56
N LEU A 87 8.17 3.04 4.52
CA LEU A 87 8.53 2.40 3.25
C LEU A 87 9.53 3.24 2.44
N ALA A 88 9.33 4.56 2.33
CA ALA A 88 10.18 5.44 1.53
C ALA A 88 11.62 5.52 2.05
N ASN A 89 11.83 5.30 3.35
CA ASN A 89 13.13 5.33 4.03
C ASN A 89 13.67 3.94 4.38
N ASP A 90 13.21 2.88 3.71
CA ASP A 90 13.70 1.49 3.85
C ASP A 90 13.58 0.91 5.29
N LYS A 91 12.67 1.46 6.13
CA LYS A 91 12.41 0.95 7.49
C LYS A 91 11.57 -0.33 7.47
N VAL A 92 10.76 -0.49 6.44
CA VAL A 92 9.99 -1.70 6.13
C VAL A 92 10.27 -2.15 4.71
N ASP A 93 9.99 -3.41 4.43
CA ASP A 93 10.26 -4.05 3.15
C ASP A 93 9.00 -4.13 2.27
N LEU A 94 7.84 -4.23 2.92
CA LEU A 94 6.53 -4.36 2.30
C LEU A 94 5.52 -3.48 3.05
N ALA A 95 4.65 -2.80 2.33
CA ALA A 95 3.57 -2.00 2.93
C ALA A 95 2.24 -2.19 2.19
N TRP A 96 1.15 -2.30 2.97
CA TRP A 96 -0.21 -2.12 2.46
C TRP A 96 -0.53 -0.64 2.41
N LEU A 97 -0.72 -0.12 1.22
CA LEU A 97 -0.94 1.30 0.96
C LEU A 97 -2.25 1.51 0.18
N GLY A 98 -2.85 2.70 0.31
CA GLY A 98 -3.81 3.19 -0.66
C GLY A 98 -3.11 3.85 -1.85
N GLY A 99 -3.83 4.14 -2.93
CA GLY A 99 -3.25 4.75 -4.13
C GLY A 99 -2.54 6.08 -3.85
N PHE A 100 -3.09 6.93 -2.98
CA PHE A 100 -2.47 8.21 -2.65
C PHE A 100 -1.22 8.03 -1.77
N THR A 101 -1.24 7.14 -0.79
CA THR A 101 -0.03 6.83 0.00
C THR A 101 1.04 6.15 -0.83
N PHE A 102 0.68 5.34 -1.84
CA PHE A 102 1.64 4.85 -2.83
C PHE A 102 2.28 6.01 -3.60
N VAL A 103 1.49 6.94 -4.13
CA VAL A 103 2.02 8.13 -4.85
C VAL A 103 2.97 8.93 -3.96
N GLN A 104 2.59 9.19 -2.71
CA GLN A 104 3.44 9.89 -1.75
C GLN A 104 4.75 9.13 -1.48
N ALA A 105 4.69 7.80 -1.25
CA ALA A 105 5.88 6.98 -1.05
C ALA A 105 6.78 6.95 -2.28
N ASN A 106 6.20 6.88 -3.48
CA ASN A 106 6.93 6.89 -4.75
C ASN A 106 7.69 8.21 -4.95
N ILE A 107 7.05 9.34 -4.70
CA ILE A 107 7.69 10.67 -4.80
C ILE A 107 8.80 10.80 -3.75
N ARG A 108 8.53 10.48 -2.48
CA ARG A 108 9.50 10.62 -1.38
C ARG A 108 10.71 9.70 -1.54
N SER A 109 10.50 8.49 -2.02
CA SER A 109 11.58 7.55 -2.33
C SER A 109 12.30 7.85 -3.64
N LYS A 110 11.86 8.85 -4.43
CA LYS A 110 12.38 9.16 -5.79
C LYS A 110 12.24 7.96 -6.73
N GLY A 111 11.07 7.33 -6.74
CA GLY A 111 10.76 6.19 -7.60
C GLY A 111 11.32 4.85 -7.11
N ARG A 112 11.74 4.72 -5.83
CA ARG A 112 12.34 3.50 -5.28
C ARG A 112 11.35 2.60 -4.53
N VAL A 113 10.08 2.64 -4.91
CA VAL A 113 9.07 1.68 -4.43
C VAL A 113 8.33 1.06 -5.60
N ILE A 114 7.93 -0.20 -5.46
CA ILE A 114 7.35 -1.01 -6.54
C ILE A 114 6.03 -1.60 -6.05
N PRO A 115 4.89 -1.21 -6.62
CA PRO A 115 3.63 -1.86 -6.30
C PRO A 115 3.60 -3.23 -7.00
N LEU A 116 3.36 -4.30 -6.21
CA LEU A 116 3.41 -5.67 -6.72
C LEU A 116 2.04 -6.17 -7.16
N VAL A 117 1.06 -6.05 -6.26
CA VAL A 117 -0.29 -6.58 -6.45
C VAL A 117 -1.31 -5.66 -5.79
N GLN A 118 -2.54 -5.76 -6.27
CA GLN A 118 -3.73 -5.15 -5.70
C GLN A 118 -4.85 -6.19 -5.66
N ARG A 119 -5.92 -5.95 -4.92
CA ARG A 119 -7.15 -6.75 -5.02
C ARG A 119 -7.83 -6.42 -6.35
N ALA A 120 -8.54 -7.38 -6.94
CA ALA A 120 -9.27 -7.13 -8.18
C ALA A 120 -10.30 -5.98 -8.02
N GLU A 121 -10.87 -5.83 -6.84
CA GLU A 121 -11.80 -4.77 -6.46
C GLU A 121 -11.17 -3.37 -6.50
N ASP A 122 -9.85 -3.29 -6.28
CA ASP A 122 -9.12 -2.02 -6.24
C ASP A 122 -8.92 -1.38 -7.63
N GLU A 123 -9.16 -2.09 -8.72
CA GLU A 123 -9.14 -1.53 -10.08
C GLU A 123 -10.29 -0.55 -10.33
N LYS A 124 -11.40 -0.73 -9.61
CA LYS A 124 -12.62 0.09 -9.74
C LYS A 124 -13.19 0.49 -8.38
N PHE A 125 -12.28 0.83 -7.46
CA PHE A 125 -12.64 1.20 -6.10
C PHE A 125 -13.45 2.50 -6.05
N ARG A 126 -14.22 2.72 -4.98
CA ARG A 126 -15.07 3.91 -4.83
C ARG A 126 -15.04 4.41 -3.39
N SER A 127 -15.32 5.69 -3.25
CA SER A 127 -15.67 6.31 -1.97
C SER A 127 -17.18 6.51 -1.91
N VAL A 128 -17.71 6.42 -0.71
CA VAL A 128 -19.10 6.80 -0.42
C VAL A 128 -19.14 7.96 0.55
N PHE A 129 -20.08 8.87 0.33
CA PHE A 129 -20.41 9.94 1.25
C PHE A 129 -21.62 9.52 2.08
N ILE A 130 -21.47 9.59 3.39
CA ILE A 130 -22.45 9.14 4.36
C ILE A 130 -22.97 10.31 5.20
N THR A 131 -24.22 10.21 5.63
CA THR A 131 -24.87 11.19 6.50
C THR A 131 -25.95 10.54 7.33
N GLY A 132 -26.40 11.18 8.40
CA GLY A 132 -27.59 10.74 9.14
C GLY A 132 -28.83 10.74 8.28
N ALA A 133 -29.73 9.79 8.48
CA ALA A 133 -30.94 9.63 7.68
C ALA A 133 -31.79 10.92 7.65
N ASP A 134 -31.92 11.58 8.79
CA ASP A 134 -32.74 12.78 8.98
C ASP A 134 -31.99 14.11 8.75
N SER A 135 -30.77 14.06 8.20
CA SER A 135 -29.90 15.24 8.01
C SER A 135 -30.41 16.26 7.01
N GLY A 136 -31.34 15.86 6.12
CA GLY A 136 -31.77 16.66 4.97
C GLY A 136 -30.74 16.74 3.83
N ILE A 137 -29.56 16.09 3.95
CA ILE A 137 -28.49 16.08 2.94
C ILE A 137 -28.79 14.97 1.92
N ALA A 138 -29.04 15.35 0.65
CA ALA A 138 -29.36 14.41 -0.44
C ALA A 138 -28.34 14.47 -1.60
N LYS A 139 -27.58 15.54 -1.72
CA LYS A 139 -26.61 15.79 -2.79
C LYS A 139 -25.40 16.57 -2.26
N LEU A 140 -24.30 16.62 -3.02
CA LEU A 140 -23.05 17.29 -2.58
C LEU A 140 -23.29 18.77 -2.24
N GLN A 141 -24.15 19.47 -2.96
CA GLN A 141 -24.45 20.89 -2.73
C GLN A 141 -25.05 21.17 -1.34
N ASP A 142 -25.72 20.18 -0.74
CA ASP A 142 -26.34 20.32 0.59
C ASP A 142 -25.30 20.29 1.73
N LEU A 143 -24.03 19.99 1.40
CA LEU A 143 -22.92 20.03 2.35
C LEU A 143 -22.44 21.47 2.67
N LYS A 144 -22.81 22.47 1.87
CA LYS A 144 -22.43 23.86 2.15
C LYS A 144 -22.93 24.31 3.52
N GLY A 145 -22.02 24.87 4.32
CA GLY A 145 -22.31 25.27 5.70
C GLY A 145 -22.43 24.13 6.71
N ARG A 146 -22.22 22.88 6.30
CA ARG A 146 -22.24 21.68 7.18
C ARG A 146 -20.88 21.36 7.76
N THR A 147 -20.85 20.52 8.78
CA THR A 147 -19.63 19.92 9.30
C THR A 147 -19.34 18.60 8.58
N PHE A 148 -18.09 18.38 8.21
CA PHE A 148 -17.69 17.22 7.43
C PHE A 148 -16.45 16.55 8.01
N SER A 149 -16.41 15.22 7.99
CA SER A 149 -15.22 14.44 8.34
C SER A 149 -14.67 13.69 7.13
N PHE A 150 -13.43 13.97 6.79
CA PHE A 150 -12.62 13.07 6.00
C PHE A 150 -12.01 11.98 6.87
N GLY A 151 -11.40 10.95 6.26
CA GLY A 151 -10.56 9.96 6.94
C GLY A 151 -9.19 10.53 7.30
N SER A 152 -8.10 9.85 6.95
CA SER A 152 -6.74 10.41 7.05
C SER A 152 -6.48 11.42 5.93
N GLN A 153 -5.64 12.43 6.19
CA GLN A 153 -5.21 13.41 5.18
C GLN A 153 -4.51 12.73 3.98
N SER A 154 -3.81 11.60 4.19
CA SER A 154 -3.15 10.82 3.14
C SER A 154 -4.02 9.69 2.58
N SER A 155 -5.31 9.61 2.95
CA SER A 155 -6.22 8.59 2.42
C SER A 155 -6.66 8.91 0.99
N THR A 156 -6.64 7.91 0.10
CA THR A 156 -7.23 8.00 -1.24
C THR A 156 -8.76 8.12 -1.14
N SER A 157 -9.39 7.09 -0.60
CA SER A 157 -10.85 6.95 -0.56
C SER A 157 -11.52 7.70 0.59
N GLY A 158 -10.77 8.03 1.67
CA GLY A 158 -11.30 8.80 2.78
C GLY A 158 -11.07 10.31 2.67
N HIS A 159 -10.20 10.78 1.74
CA HIS A 159 -9.91 12.19 1.58
C HIS A 159 -9.73 12.63 0.12
N LEU A 160 -8.66 12.19 -0.56
CA LEU A 160 -8.28 12.74 -1.87
C LEU A 160 -9.41 12.65 -2.91
N MET A 161 -9.96 11.46 -3.13
CA MET A 161 -10.98 11.26 -4.17
C MET A 161 -12.33 11.89 -3.80
N PRO A 162 -12.79 11.83 -2.52
CA PRO A 162 -13.90 12.64 -2.07
C PRO A 162 -13.68 14.16 -2.27
N ARG A 163 -12.50 14.68 -1.90
CA ARG A 163 -12.18 16.10 -2.10
C ARG A 163 -12.20 16.47 -3.58
N ASN A 164 -11.62 15.62 -4.43
CA ASN A 164 -11.67 15.83 -5.88
C ASN A 164 -13.11 15.88 -6.40
N ALA A 165 -13.98 14.97 -5.98
CA ALA A 165 -15.40 14.98 -6.36
C ALA A 165 -16.13 16.24 -5.90
N LEU A 166 -15.79 16.79 -4.72
CA LEU A 166 -16.32 18.08 -4.25
C LEU A 166 -15.85 19.24 -5.12
N LEU A 167 -14.55 19.28 -5.44
CA LEU A 167 -13.98 20.34 -6.30
C LEU A 167 -14.56 20.29 -7.72
N GLU A 168 -14.75 19.09 -8.30
CA GLU A 168 -15.43 18.89 -9.59
C GLU A 168 -16.89 19.40 -9.56
N ALA A 169 -17.56 19.30 -8.40
CA ALA A 169 -18.90 19.84 -8.16
C ALA A 169 -18.90 21.35 -7.80
N SER A 170 -17.75 22.04 -7.93
CA SER A 170 -17.55 23.45 -7.57
C SER A 170 -17.83 23.72 -6.08
N ILE A 171 -17.43 22.77 -5.21
CA ILE A 171 -17.50 22.88 -3.76
C ILE A 171 -16.06 22.77 -3.22
N ASP A 172 -15.59 23.85 -2.61
CA ASP A 172 -14.32 23.88 -1.91
C ASP A 172 -14.58 23.58 -0.41
N PRO A 173 -14.19 22.38 0.10
CA PRO A 173 -14.49 22.01 1.47
C PRO A 173 -13.88 22.96 2.51
N ASP A 174 -12.73 23.59 2.20
CA ASP A 174 -12.07 24.51 3.13
C ASP A 174 -12.78 25.86 3.25
N ARG A 175 -13.52 26.23 2.21
CA ARG A 175 -14.26 27.51 2.13
C ARG A 175 -15.76 27.33 2.36
N ASP A 176 -16.35 26.28 1.77
CA ASP A 176 -17.81 26.13 1.67
C ASP A 176 -18.41 25.35 2.85
N PHE A 177 -17.57 24.60 3.62
CA PHE A 177 -18.06 23.88 4.78
C PHE A 177 -17.89 24.72 6.06
N ARG A 178 -18.78 24.50 7.04
CA ARG A 178 -18.67 25.15 8.34
C ARG A 178 -17.43 24.71 9.10
N ARG A 179 -17.08 23.43 8.98
CA ARG A 179 -15.90 22.81 9.59
C ARG A 179 -15.52 21.52 8.87
N VAL A 180 -14.26 21.38 8.57
CA VAL A 180 -13.64 20.12 8.12
C VAL A 180 -12.86 19.50 9.27
N SER A 181 -12.94 18.19 9.43
CA SER A 181 -12.14 17.40 10.36
C SER A 181 -11.58 16.15 9.68
N TYR A 182 -10.55 15.58 10.26
CA TYR A 182 -9.93 14.34 9.81
C TYR A 182 -9.98 13.33 10.95
N SER A 183 -10.71 12.23 10.74
CA SER A 183 -10.92 11.20 11.77
C SER A 183 -9.73 10.24 11.91
N GLY A 184 -8.86 10.18 10.88
CA GLY A 184 -7.71 9.29 10.81
C GLY A 184 -8.01 7.92 10.18
N ALA A 185 -9.21 7.36 10.35
CA ALA A 185 -9.58 6.03 9.87
C ALA A 185 -11.05 5.97 9.44
N HIS A 186 -11.42 4.98 8.62
CA HIS A 186 -12.77 4.88 8.06
C HIS A 186 -13.85 4.54 9.12
N ASP A 187 -13.54 3.64 10.04
CA ASP A 187 -14.43 3.28 11.15
C ASP A 187 -14.70 4.48 12.07
N ALA A 188 -13.68 5.29 12.33
CA ALA A 188 -13.81 6.53 13.10
C ALA A 188 -14.69 7.58 12.40
N THR A 189 -14.62 7.68 11.05
CA THR A 189 -15.51 8.55 10.28
C THR A 189 -16.96 8.08 10.39
N ILE A 190 -17.22 6.77 10.23
CA ILE A 190 -18.56 6.18 10.36
C ILE A 190 -19.12 6.49 11.75
N ALA A 191 -18.32 6.24 12.80
CA ALA A 191 -18.72 6.50 14.18
C ALA A 191 -19.02 7.99 14.45
N ALA A 192 -18.25 8.90 13.82
CA ALA A 192 -18.49 10.34 13.97
C ALA A 192 -19.81 10.78 13.35
N VAL A 193 -20.17 10.24 12.19
CA VAL A 193 -21.45 10.52 11.52
C VAL A 193 -22.61 9.87 12.30
N ALA A 194 -22.48 8.58 12.64
CA ALA A 194 -23.51 7.85 13.39
C ALA A 194 -23.79 8.48 14.77
N GLY A 195 -22.76 9.02 15.41
CA GLY A 195 -22.87 9.71 16.70
C GLY A 195 -23.25 11.20 16.58
N GLY A 196 -23.57 11.71 15.39
CA GLY A 196 -23.96 13.11 15.16
C GLY A 196 -22.86 14.14 15.46
N LYS A 197 -21.59 13.72 15.56
CA LYS A 197 -20.44 14.62 15.80
C LYS A 197 -20.12 15.49 14.58
N VAL A 198 -20.47 15.02 13.40
CA VAL A 198 -20.42 15.73 12.13
C VAL A 198 -21.67 15.41 11.30
N ASP A 199 -22.07 16.34 10.41
CA ASP A 199 -23.25 16.17 9.59
C ASP A 199 -23.07 15.14 8.47
N ALA A 200 -21.85 15.01 7.95
CA ALA A 200 -21.52 14.02 6.91
C ALA A 200 -20.03 13.64 6.94
N GLY A 201 -19.69 12.59 6.21
CA GLY A 201 -18.30 12.16 6.07
C GLY A 201 -18.08 11.32 4.81
N ALA A 202 -16.82 11.05 4.48
CA ALA A 202 -16.44 10.20 3.36
C ALA A 202 -15.62 9.01 3.83
N VAL A 203 -15.97 7.82 3.32
CA VAL A 203 -15.32 6.56 3.67
C VAL A 203 -15.13 5.67 2.45
N ASN A 204 -14.28 4.66 2.53
CA ASN A 204 -14.20 3.65 1.50
C ASN A 204 -15.46 2.77 1.50
N ILE A 205 -15.87 2.35 0.31
CA ILE A 205 -17.11 1.56 0.13
C ILE A 205 -17.04 0.21 0.85
N SER A 206 -15.89 -0.47 0.85
CA SER A 206 -15.79 -1.83 1.42
C SER A 206 -15.84 -1.86 2.95
N VAL A 207 -15.38 -0.80 3.63
CA VAL A 207 -15.57 -0.67 5.09
C VAL A 207 -17.02 -0.33 5.41
N TRP A 208 -17.64 0.55 4.62
CA TRP A 208 -19.06 0.87 4.76
C TRP A 208 -19.94 -0.39 4.64
N GLU A 209 -19.77 -1.14 3.53
CA GLU A 209 -20.55 -2.36 3.27
C GLU A 209 -20.36 -3.40 4.39
N ARG A 210 -19.13 -3.57 4.89
CA ARG A 210 -18.85 -4.45 6.02
C ARG A 210 -19.54 -3.98 7.30
N PHE A 211 -19.53 -2.70 7.62
CA PHE A 211 -20.20 -2.17 8.82
C PHE A 211 -21.70 -2.41 8.77
N VAL A 212 -22.31 -2.25 7.59
CA VAL A 212 -23.75 -2.59 7.39
C VAL A 212 -23.97 -4.09 7.54
N ALA A 213 -23.16 -4.94 6.89
CA ALA A 213 -23.31 -6.39 6.94
C ALA A 213 -23.10 -6.99 8.34
N GLU A 214 -22.21 -6.40 9.14
CA GLU A 214 -21.93 -6.80 10.53
C GLU A 214 -22.89 -6.16 11.55
N GLY A 215 -23.85 -5.35 11.11
CA GLY A 215 -24.78 -4.63 12.01
C GLY A 215 -24.10 -3.58 12.89
N LYS A 216 -22.89 -3.13 12.53
CA LYS A 216 -22.15 -2.09 13.26
C LYS A 216 -22.66 -0.68 12.97
N VAL A 217 -23.38 -0.51 11.89
CA VAL A 217 -24.13 0.70 11.54
C VAL A 217 -25.49 0.30 10.99
N ASP A 218 -26.53 1.00 11.42
CA ASP A 218 -27.88 0.81 10.93
C ASP A 218 -28.10 1.71 9.69
N PRO A 219 -28.34 1.15 8.50
CA PRO A 219 -28.59 1.93 7.29
C PRO A 219 -29.89 2.75 7.35
N ALA A 220 -30.79 2.46 8.30
CA ALA A 220 -31.94 3.31 8.58
C ALA A 220 -31.56 4.60 9.33
N GLN A 221 -30.44 4.62 10.05
CA GLN A 221 -29.95 5.78 10.79
C GLN A 221 -28.85 6.56 10.06
N VAL A 222 -27.98 5.85 9.31
CA VAL A 222 -26.91 6.45 8.51
C VAL A 222 -26.98 5.89 7.10
N ARG A 223 -26.98 6.76 6.11
CA ARG A 223 -27.13 6.36 4.70
C ARG A 223 -26.05 6.95 3.80
N VAL A 224 -25.79 6.27 2.70
CA VAL A 224 -25.02 6.80 1.58
C VAL A 224 -25.91 7.75 0.78
N PHE A 225 -25.42 8.93 0.44
CA PHE A 225 -26.11 9.88 -0.42
C PHE A 225 -25.36 10.21 -1.73
N PHE A 226 -24.04 9.87 -1.79
CA PHE A 226 -23.26 10.03 -3.01
C PHE A 226 -22.14 8.98 -3.07
N THR A 227 -21.83 8.53 -4.29
CA THR A 227 -20.73 7.59 -4.57
C THR A 227 -19.85 8.17 -5.68
N THR A 228 -18.54 8.15 -5.49
CA THR A 228 -17.58 8.70 -6.48
C THR A 228 -17.53 7.86 -7.76
N ALA A 229 -16.99 8.45 -8.84
CA ALA A 229 -16.49 7.67 -9.97
C ALA A 229 -15.41 6.67 -9.48
N PRO A 230 -15.19 5.54 -10.21
CA PRO A 230 -14.23 4.54 -9.83
C PRO A 230 -12.78 5.03 -10.03
N PHE A 231 -11.89 4.52 -9.18
CA PHE A 231 -10.44 4.79 -9.22
C PHE A 231 -9.64 3.56 -8.77
N ASN A 232 -8.33 3.53 -9.04
CA ASN A 232 -7.44 2.53 -8.45
C ASN A 232 -7.12 2.93 -7.00
N ASP A 233 -7.19 1.98 -6.06
CA ASP A 233 -6.86 2.28 -4.67
C ASP A 233 -5.78 1.34 -4.11
N TYR A 234 -6.12 0.45 -3.20
CA TYR A 234 -5.16 -0.28 -2.39
C TYR A 234 -4.17 -1.14 -3.18
N ASN A 235 -2.97 -1.27 -2.62
CA ASN A 235 -1.89 -2.08 -3.20
C ASN A 235 -0.92 -2.57 -2.12
N TRP A 236 -0.24 -3.67 -2.41
CA TRP A 236 0.94 -4.10 -1.70
C TRP A 236 2.19 -3.62 -2.45
N THR A 237 2.97 -2.81 -1.79
CA THR A 237 4.15 -2.15 -2.36
C THR A 237 5.41 -2.52 -1.59
N VAL A 238 6.49 -2.82 -2.30
CA VAL A 238 7.81 -3.12 -1.73
C VAL A 238 8.79 -1.97 -1.98
N ARG A 239 9.84 -1.87 -1.15
CA ARG A 239 11.00 -1.05 -1.47
C ARG A 239 11.81 -1.70 -2.61
N ALA A 240 12.35 -0.90 -3.52
CA ALA A 240 13.11 -1.41 -4.68
C ALA A 240 14.39 -2.18 -4.29
N GLY A 241 14.98 -1.89 -3.12
CA GLY A 241 16.15 -2.60 -2.62
C GLY A 241 15.87 -4.00 -2.06
N LEU A 242 14.61 -4.48 -2.04
CA LEU A 242 14.31 -5.87 -1.74
C LEU A 242 14.83 -6.75 -2.89
N PRO A 243 15.55 -7.87 -2.65
CA PRO A 243 16.08 -8.72 -3.71
C PRO A 243 15.00 -9.18 -4.69
N GLU A 244 15.25 -9.05 -6.00
CA GLU A 244 14.28 -9.38 -7.05
C GLU A 244 13.68 -10.80 -6.95
N PRO A 245 14.45 -11.85 -6.64
CA PRO A 245 13.88 -13.19 -6.43
C PRO A 245 12.85 -13.23 -5.30
N LEU A 246 13.04 -12.43 -4.23
CA LEU A 246 12.08 -12.35 -3.14
C LEU A 246 10.85 -11.54 -3.52
N GLN A 247 11.02 -10.44 -4.29
CA GLN A 247 9.90 -9.69 -4.85
C GLN A 247 9.01 -10.57 -5.75
N ALA A 248 9.65 -11.39 -6.62
CA ALA A 248 8.93 -12.31 -7.50
C ALA A 248 8.15 -13.38 -6.71
N ARG A 249 8.79 -14.00 -5.70
CA ARG A 249 8.15 -14.98 -4.82
C ARG A 249 7.01 -14.36 -4.01
N LEU A 250 7.20 -13.15 -3.52
CA LEU A 250 6.18 -12.40 -2.77
C LEU A 250 4.96 -12.11 -3.66
N ARG A 251 5.20 -11.60 -4.88
CA ARG A 251 4.14 -11.40 -5.88
C ARG A 251 3.38 -12.70 -6.15
N GLN A 252 4.11 -13.78 -6.40
CA GLN A 252 3.50 -15.08 -6.69
C GLN A 252 2.69 -15.60 -5.51
N ALA A 253 3.18 -15.43 -4.27
CA ALA A 253 2.43 -15.83 -3.07
C ALA A 253 1.06 -15.14 -2.99
N PHE A 254 0.96 -13.87 -3.31
CA PHE A 254 -0.34 -13.18 -3.37
C PHE A 254 -1.22 -13.71 -4.51
N LEU A 255 -0.65 -13.95 -5.70
CA LEU A 255 -1.39 -14.43 -6.87
C LEU A 255 -1.88 -15.87 -6.73
N ASP A 256 -1.20 -16.68 -5.91
CA ASP A 256 -1.56 -18.07 -5.60
C ASP A 256 -2.68 -18.20 -4.54
N LEU A 257 -3.09 -17.10 -3.90
CA LEU A 257 -4.21 -17.14 -2.97
C LEU A 257 -5.50 -17.51 -3.71
N ASP A 258 -6.03 -18.68 -3.36
CA ASP A 258 -7.21 -19.26 -3.98
C ASP A 258 -8.30 -19.52 -2.93
N SER A 259 -9.53 -19.11 -3.23
CA SER A 259 -10.71 -19.35 -2.39
C SER A 259 -11.15 -20.81 -2.35
N ALA A 260 -10.63 -21.68 -3.21
CA ALA A 260 -10.86 -23.12 -3.16
C ALA A 260 -10.13 -23.78 -1.96
N ALA A 261 -9.01 -23.22 -1.51
CA ALA A 261 -8.30 -23.67 -0.32
C ALA A 261 -8.83 -22.97 0.94
N PRO A 262 -9.03 -23.66 2.08
CA PRO A 262 -9.58 -23.05 3.31
C PRO A 262 -8.78 -21.85 3.79
N GLU A 263 -7.44 -21.93 3.80
CA GLU A 263 -6.56 -20.83 4.20
C GLU A 263 -6.68 -19.63 3.26
N GLY A 264 -6.65 -19.87 1.94
CA GLY A 264 -6.82 -18.81 0.94
C GLY A 264 -8.18 -18.14 1.03
N LYS A 265 -9.24 -18.93 1.26
CA LYS A 265 -10.60 -18.42 1.47
C LYS A 265 -10.69 -17.49 2.68
N GLU A 266 -10.10 -17.87 3.82
CA GLU A 266 -10.06 -17.04 5.03
C GLU A 266 -9.31 -15.73 4.76
N ILE A 267 -8.09 -15.81 4.19
CA ILE A 267 -7.27 -14.64 3.92
C ILE A 267 -7.98 -13.69 2.96
N LEU A 268 -8.51 -14.19 1.83
CA LEU A 268 -9.21 -13.39 0.84
C LEU A 268 -10.44 -12.71 1.45
N ALA A 269 -11.24 -13.43 2.26
CA ALA A 269 -12.40 -12.85 2.94
C ALA A 269 -11.99 -11.71 3.89
N LEU A 270 -10.94 -11.89 4.69
CA LEU A 270 -10.41 -10.87 5.60
C LEU A 270 -9.85 -9.66 4.83
N GLN A 271 -9.21 -9.89 3.68
CA GLN A 271 -8.73 -8.84 2.79
C GLN A 271 -9.86 -8.18 1.97
N ARG A 272 -11.10 -8.70 2.02
CA ARG A 272 -12.23 -8.26 1.18
C ARG A 272 -11.85 -8.33 -0.30
N ALA A 273 -11.23 -9.42 -0.70
CA ALA A 273 -10.72 -9.68 -2.03
C ALA A 273 -11.36 -10.95 -2.62
N THR A 274 -11.71 -10.91 -3.89
CA THR A 274 -12.03 -12.14 -4.65
C THR A 274 -10.73 -12.83 -5.09
N ARG A 275 -9.73 -12.04 -5.43
CA ARG A 275 -8.37 -12.47 -5.76
C ARG A 275 -7.42 -11.27 -5.76
N PHE A 276 -6.12 -11.53 -5.77
CA PHE A 276 -5.11 -10.53 -6.09
C PHE A 276 -4.76 -10.55 -7.58
N VAL A 277 -4.43 -9.37 -8.11
CA VAL A 277 -3.99 -9.16 -9.49
C VAL A 277 -2.71 -8.34 -9.51
N PRO A 278 -1.85 -8.47 -10.53
CA PRO A 278 -0.67 -7.61 -10.65
C PRO A 278 -1.07 -6.14 -10.77
N THR A 279 -0.25 -5.26 -10.20
CA THR A 279 -0.41 -3.82 -10.39
C THR A 279 0.91 -3.15 -10.77
N ARG A 280 0.87 -1.89 -11.20
CA ARG A 280 2.03 -1.14 -11.69
C ARG A 280 1.83 0.35 -11.41
N PRO A 281 2.92 1.16 -11.38
CA PRO A 281 2.85 2.59 -11.05
C PRO A 281 1.88 3.37 -11.93
N GLU A 282 1.75 3.04 -13.20
CA GLU A 282 0.90 3.72 -14.16
C GLU A 282 -0.58 3.69 -13.80
N ASN A 283 -1.02 2.69 -13.03
CA ASN A 283 -2.40 2.59 -12.54
C ASN A 283 -2.78 3.75 -11.61
N TYR A 284 -1.80 4.42 -11.00
CA TYR A 284 -1.97 5.48 -10.01
C TYR A 284 -1.74 6.90 -10.55
N LEU A 285 -1.48 7.06 -11.85
CA LEU A 285 -1.27 8.39 -12.47
C LEU A 285 -2.46 9.32 -12.29
N ARG A 286 -3.70 8.79 -12.35
CA ARG A 286 -4.91 9.59 -12.11
C ARG A 286 -5.02 10.05 -10.65
N ILE A 287 -4.56 9.24 -9.71
CA ILE A 287 -4.48 9.60 -8.28
C ILE A 287 -3.46 10.72 -8.07
N GLU A 288 -2.29 10.61 -8.70
CA GLU A 288 -1.28 11.67 -8.67
C GLU A 288 -1.79 12.98 -9.28
N ALA A 289 -2.44 12.92 -10.45
CA ALA A 289 -3.03 14.09 -11.10
C ALA A 289 -4.11 14.75 -10.21
N ALA A 290 -4.99 13.96 -9.58
CA ALA A 290 -5.99 14.47 -8.64
C ALA A 290 -5.35 15.15 -7.43
N ALA A 291 -4.27 14.55 -6.88
CA ALA A 291 -3.57 15.11 -5.73
C ALA A 291 -2.88 16.45 -6.05
N ARG A 292 -2.26 16.57 -7.23
CA ARG A 292 -1.67 17.83 -7.72
C ARG A 292 -2.76 18.90 -7.93
N SER A 293 -3.86 18.53 -8.57
CA SER A 293 -4.99 19.44 -8.80
C SER A 293 -5.63 19.94 -7.48
N ALA A 294 -5.67 19.08 -6.47
CA ALA A 294 -6.19 19.43 -5.15
C ALA A 294 -5.18 20.18 -4.25
N GLY A 295 -3.94 20.42 -4.71
CA GLY A 295 -2.89 21.09 -3.93
C GLY A 295 -2.36 20.22 -2.76
N LEU A 296 -2.41 18.90 -2.88
CA LEU A 296 -2.00 17.95 -1.84
C LEU A 296 -0.62 17.30 -2.10
N LEU A 297 0.01 17.66 -3.22
CA LEU A 297 1.39 17.30 -3.59
C LEU A 297 2.17 18.55 -4.00
#